data_933dbd305ef00a423ee598d5d497a1a4
#
_entry.id   933dbd305ef00a423ee598d5d497a1a4
#
_cell.length_a   1.000
_cell.length_b   1.000
_cell.length_c   1.000
_cell.angle_alpha   90.00
_cell.angle_beta   90.00
_cell.angle_gamma   90.00
#
_symmetry.space_group_name_H-M   'P 1'
#
loop_
_entity.id
_entity.type
_entity.pdbx_description
1 polymer ?
#
loop_
_entity_poly.entity_id
_entity_poly.type
_entity_poly.pdbx_seq_one_letter_code
_entity_poly.pdbx_strand_id
1 'polypeptide(L)'
;MIWVCRIASSCRLPLSASLSRLPTEQSIFSGKREIHGVDKFQKIDYNINIVLFRCLKNIRGRESMSEKYDEIKAYLKEEALKPASRLRMPTIAELMRRFRASQSPVSRAVHDLEKEGILLCRRGTGIVSCAGSAPYEVRPAREKDRHANVVIFSVDYFASPVWQMEHTLNAYARQLGFTARNYRVQRNSDRNALIREIAGMDELKGVVLISTADRLEASLLQELGTLPCPVVILDSYFTYEDLPANIHLLLPDAEANGRLCVRCFREKHHRRIGFLRAVPDGTIPQKMIEAAFEEAKQSDMELSLFSRPVKSWESSRDAGRKVTLSFLEEIRDRKLTGLIYIGANGAFAGRRVLWEQKIRVPDEIGILAHGDDFMLADATPAISCTRTDFTAMSRDALDMIAANTPQPKEKYYPAVLIERESIVTPQTEN
;
A
#
# COMPACT_ATOMS: atom_id res chain seq x y z
N MET A 1 15.72 17.45 -21.65
CA MET A 1 17.14 17.61 -21.24
C MET A 1 18.12 17.56 -22.41
N ILE A 2 17.88 16.81 -23.47
CA ILE A 2 18.80 16.68 -24.64
C ILE A 2 18.74 17.90 -25.58
N TRP A 3 17.66 18.67 -25.58
CA TRP A 3 17.50 19.88 -26.44
C TRP A 3 18.18 21.13 -25.89
N VAL A 4 18.34 21.26 -24.58
CA VAL A 4 18.98 22.42 -23.92
C VAL A 4 20.49 22.38 -24.08
N CYS A 5 21.14 21.23 -24.19
CA CYS A 5 22.58 21.11 -24.40
C CYS A 5 23.03 21.47 -25.83
N ARG A 6 22.12 21.46 -26.82
CA ARG A 6 22.49 21.85 -28.20
C ARG A 6 22.51 23.37 -28.46
N ILE A 7 21.82 24.13 -27.61
CA ILE A 7 21.79 25.61 -27.73
C ILE A 7 23.03 26.26 -27.06
N ALA A 8 23.57 25.61 -26.02
CA ALA A 8 24.75 26.12 -25.29
C ALA A 8 26.08 25.99 -26.05
N SER A 9 26.14 25.15 -27.09
CA SER A 9 27.36 24.91 -27.88
C SER A 9 27.56 25.93 -29.03
N SER A 10 26.58 26.80 -29.30
CA SER A 10 26.62 27.76 -30.39
C SER A 10 26.94 29.23 -29.97
N CYS A 11 26.96 29.52 -28.67
CA CYS A 11 27.30 30.83 -28.15
C CYS A 11 28.65 30.79 -27.43
N ARG A 12 29.72 31.21 -28.13
CA ARG A 12 31.02 31.51 -27.51
C ARG A 12 30.90 32.78 -26.69
N LEU A 13 30.62 32.69 -25.39
CA LEU A 13 30.78 33.77 -24.42
C LEU A 13 31.89 33.40 -23.42
N PRO A 14 32.82 34.29 -23.09
CA PRO A 14 33.92 34.00 -22.16
C PRO A 14 33.42 33.92 -20.73
N LEU A 15 33.80 32.84 -20.06
CA LEU A 15 33.43 32.45 -18.68
C LEU A 15 34.12 33.28 -17.57
N SER A 16 34.46 34.54 -17.80
CA SER A 16 35.19 35.36 -16.83
C SER A 16 34.57 36.75 -16.53
N ALA A 17 33.24 36.85 -16.55
CA ALA A 17 32.59 38.07 -16.06
C ALA A 17 32.07 37.81 -14.61
N SER A 18 32.68 38.54 -13.67
CA SER A 18 32.33 38.51 -12.24
C SER A 18 30.84 38.83 -12.00
N LEU A 19 30.17 37.99 -11.26
CA LEU A 19 28.74 38.02 -10.88
C LEU A 19 28.33 39.21 -9.97
N SER A 20 29.18 40.27 -9.85
CA SER A 20 28.98 41.36 -8.89
C SER A 20 28.13 42.55 -9.38
N ARG A 21 27.51 42.47 -10.55
CA ARG A 21 26.64 43.55 -11.08
C ARG A 21 25.33 43.01 -11.66
N LEU A 22 24.48 42.45 -10.82
CA LEU A 22 23.07 42.20 -11.17
C LEU A 22 22.18 43.16 -10.37
N PRO A 23 21.19 43.84 -10.99
CA PRO A 23 20.29 44.78 -10.32
C PRO A 23 19.36 44.02 -9.31
N THR A 24 19.04 44.70 -8.21
CA THR A 24 18.13 44.18 -7.17
C THR A 24 16.67 44.20 -7.64
N GLU A 25 15.85 43.35 -7.08
CA GLU A 25 14.42 43.12 -7.44
C GLU A 25 13.58 44.41 -7.48
N GLN A 26 13.91 45.41 -6.66
CA GLN A 26 13.20 46.70 -6.59
C GLN A 26 13.40 47.61 -7.80
N SER A 27 14.48 47.47 -8.57
CA SER A 27 14.74 48.31 -9.73
C SER A 27 14.02 47.86 -11.01
N ILE A 28 13.47 46.65 -11.02
CA ILE A 28 12.81 46.03 -12.19
C ILE A 28 11.29 46.30 -12.21
N PHE A 29 10.67 46.55 -11.05
CA PHE A 29 9.20 46.67 -10.92
C PHE A 29 8.66 48.11 -10.83
N SER A 30 9.50 49.15 -10.82
CA SER A 30 9.03 50.54 -10.65
C SER A 30 8.74 51.31 -11.94
N GLY A 31 8.77 50.69 -13.09
CA GLY A 31 8.57 51.34 -14.38
C GLY A 31 7.29 50.95 -15.11
N LYS A 32 6.13 51.52 -14.75
CA LYS A 32 4.99 51.61 -15.67
C LYS A 32 5.32 52.67 -16.75
N ARG A 33 5.87 52.24 -17.89
CA ARG A 33 5.81 52.98 -19.16
C ARG A 33 5.48 51.98 -20.26
N GLU A 34 4.39 52.25 -20.98
CA GLU A 34 4.06 51.56 -22.23
C GLU A 34 5.17 51.83 -23.23
N ILE A 35 5.91 50.81 -23.61
CA ILE A 35 6.92 50.88 -24.65
C ILE A 35 6.28 50.39 -25.95
N HIS A 36 5.77 51.32 -26.75
CA HIS A 36 5.44 51.08 -28.15
C HIS A 36 6.76 51.09 -28.95
N GLY A 37 7.06 50.00 -29.66
CA GLY A 37 8.13 49.95 -30.66
C GLY A 37 9.39 49.14 -30.31
N VAL A 38 9.30 48.06 -29.52
CA VAL A 38 10.44 47.17 -29.29
C VAL A 38 10.46 46.05 -30.34
N ASP A 39 11.58 45.92 -31.05
CA ASP A 39 11.84 44.92 -32.09
C ASP A 39 11.71 43.51 -31.56
N LYS A 40 11.23 42.57 -32.40
CA LYS A 40 10.99 41.16 -32.04
C LYS A 40 12.21 40.48 -31.39
N PHE A 41 13.43 40.87 -31.76
CA PHE A 41 14.67 40.31 -31.19
C PHE A 41 14.90 40.73 -29.75
N GLN A 42 14.59 41.95 -29.34
CA GLN A 42 14.71 42.39 -27.93
C GLN A 42 13.69 41.71 -27.02
N LYS A 43 12.49 41.35 -27.51
CA LYS A 43 11.51 40.55 -26.75
C LYS A 43 11.96 39.11 -26.51
N ILE A 44 12.70 38.52 -27.43
CA ILE A 44 13.21 37.15 -27.31
C ILE A 44 14.32 37.10 -26.24
N ASP A 45 15.26 38.05 -26.26
CA ASP A 45 16.34 38.13 -25.27
C ASP A 45 15.82 38.42 -23.85
N TYR A 46 14.78 39.25 -23.71
CA TYR A 46 14.15 39.53 -22.42
C TYR A 46 13.46 38.29 -21.84
N ASN A 47 12.76 37.52 -22.67
CA ASN A 47 12.13 36.29 -22.25
C ASN A 47 13.14 35.18 -21.90
N ILE A 48 14.26 35.09 -22.63
CA ILE A 48 15.33 34.15 -22.33
C ILE A 48 15.98 34.48 -20.98
N ASN A 49 16.21 35.76 -20.70
CA ASN A 49 16.78 36.21 -19.43
C ASN A 49 15.84 35.91 -18.23
N ILE A 50 14.53 36.09 -18.40
CA ILE A 50 13.55 35.72 -17.35
C ILE A 50 13.52 34.20 -17.11
N VAL A 51 13.58 33.39 -18.16
CA VAL A 51 13.59 31.92 -18.05
C VAL A 51 14.91 31.49 -17.40
N LEU A 52 16.05 32.01 -17.80
CA LEU A 52 17.35 31.72 -17.18
C LEU A 52 17.38 32.16 -15.71
N PHE A 53 16.85 33.30 -15.35
CA PHE A 53 16.77 33.78 -13.98
C PHE A 53 15.86 32.88 -13.11
N ARG A 54 14.72 32.44 -13.65
CA ARG A 54 13.84 31.47 -12.97
C ARG A 54 14.50 30.10 -12.81
N CYS A 55 15.22 29.61 -13.81
CA CYS A 55 15.99 28.37 -13.73
C CYS A 55 17.13 28.46 -12.70
N LEU A 56 17.89 29.55 -12.65
CA LEU A 56 18.97 29.77 -11.68
C LEU A 56 18.43 29.93 -10.26
N LYS A 57 17.28 30.60 -10.07
CA LYS A 57 16.60 30.69 -8.76
C LYS A 57 16.11 29.34 -8.29
N ASN A 58 15.61 28.48 -9.20
CA ASN A 58 15.21 27.11 -8.90
C ASN A 58 16.39 26.19 -8.57
N ILE A 59 17.55 26.39 -9.22
CA ILE A 59 18.78 25.63 -8.94
C ILE A 59 19.32 26.02 -7.56
N ARG A 60 19.47 27.32 -7.25
CA ARG A 60 19.88 27.79 -5.91
C ARG A 60 18.91 27.39 -4.81
N GLY A 61 17.60 27.39 -5.06
CA GLY A 61 16.60 26.92 -4.11
C GLY A 61 16.68 25.42 -3.87
N ARG A 62 17.08 24.62 -4.86
CA ARG A 62 17.30 23.17 -4.70
C ARG A 62 18.57 22.84 -3.94
N GLU A 63 19.66 23.55 -4.15
CA GLU A 63 20.91 23.39 -3.40
C GLU A 63 20.70 23.75 -1.91
N SER A 64 20.08 24.89 -1.61
CA SER A 64 19.74 25.28 -0.23
C SER A 64 18.74 24.32 0.45
N MET A 65 17.82 23.71 -0.31
CA MET A 65 16.89 22.69 0.25
C MET A 65 17.58 21.34 0.49
N SER A 66 18.57 20.96 -0.31
CA SER A 66 19.37 19.76 -0.10
C SER A 66 20.23 19.88 1.14
N GLU A 67 20.92 20.99 1.32
CA GLU A 67 21.77 21.27 2.50
C GLU A 67 20.93 21.23 3.79
N LYS A 68 19.76 21.88 3.81
CA LYS A 68 18.86 21.84 4.97
C LYS A 68 18.29 20.47 5.26
N TYR A 69 17.98 19.70 4.24
CA TYR A 69 17.54 18.33 4.42
C TYR A 69 18.62 17.48 5.11
N ASP A 70 19.85 17.56 4.62
CA ASP A 70 20.97 16.79 5.19
C ASP A 70 21.30 17.23 6.61
N GLU A 71 21.26 18.53 6.91
CA GLU A 71 21.44 19.09 8.26
C GLU A 71 20.35 18.60 9.24
N ILE A 72 19.08 18.62 8.83
CA ILE A 72 17.94 18.15 9.62
C ILE A 72 18.06 16.64 9.86
N LYS A 73 18.43 15.88 8.84
CA LYS A 73 18.56 14.43 8.91
C LYS A 73 19.69 14.02 9.87
N ALA A 74 20.85 14.70 9.78
CA ALA A 74 21.97 14.48 10.67
C ALA A 74 21.62 14.82 12.14
N TYR A 75 20.98 15.97 12.36
CA TYR A 75 20.51 16.37 13.69
C TYR A 75 19.53 15.36 14.31
N LEU A 76 18.56 14.89 13.53
CA LEU A 76 17.57 13.93 14.00
C LEU A 76 18.19 12.57 14.33
N LYS A 77 19.20 12.12 13.56
CA LYS A 77 19.97 10.91 13.88
C LYS A 77 20.71 11.05 15.21
N GLU A 78 21.40 12.16 15.43
CA GLU A 78 22.12 12.45 16.67
C GLU A 78 21.15 12.55 17.86
N GLU A 79 20.05 13.29 17.68
CA GLU A 79 19.05 13.46 18.74
C GLU A 79 18.39 12.13 19.10
N ALA A 80 18.13 11.26 18.14
CA ALA A 80 17.53 9.95 18.35
C ALA A 80 18.39 9.02 19.24
N LEU A 81 19.70 9.21 19.26
CA LEU A 81 20.64 8.40 20.05
C LEU A 81 20.71 8.83 21.53
N LYS A 82 20.20 10.02 21.89
CA LYS A 82 20.27 10.53 23.27
C LYS A 82 19.30 9.78 24.18
N PRO A 83 19.69 9.44 25.43
CA PRO A 83 18.79 8.75 26.36
C PRO A 83 17.47 9.49 26.63
N ALA A 84 17.49 10.82 26.65
CA ALA A 84 16.32 11.67 26.86
C ALA A 84 15.34 11.67 25.68
N SER A 85 15.76 11.32 24.46
CA SER A 85 14.93 11.30 23.27
C SER A 85 13.86 10.21 23.28
N ARG A 86 13.98 9.22 24.15
CA ARG A 86 12.94 8.21 24.42
C ARG A 86 11.67 8.83 24.98
N LEU A 87 11.76 10.01 25.59
CA LEU A 87 10.63 10.71 26.20
C LEU A 87 9.95 11.67 25.22
N ARG A 88 10.69 12.36 24.38
CA ARG A 88 10.13 13.31 23.39
C ARG A 88 11.16 13.72 22.33
N MET A 89 10.85 13.47 21.07
CA MET A 89 11.55 14.05 19.93
C MET A 89 10.94 15.41 19.54
N PRO A 90 11.71 16.31 18.88
CA PRO A 90 11.17 17.57 18.39
C PRO A 90 10.04 17.34 17.38
N THR A 91 9.00 18.16 17.48
CA THR A 91 7.89 18.16 16.51
C THR A 91 8.32 18.76 15.16
N ILE A 92 7.56 18.48 14.09
CA ILE A 92 7.79 19.07 12.76
C ILE A 92 7.82 20.61 12.86
N ALA A 93 6.92 21.22 13.64
CA ALA A 93 6.88 22.67 13.82
C ALA A 93 8.12 23.23 14.55
N GLU A 94 8.65 22.49 15.53
CA GLU A 94 9.89 22.85 16.22
C GLU A 94 11.10 22.74 15.30
N LEU A 95 11.17 21.70 14.47
CA LEU A 95 12.22 21.52 13.46
C LEU A 95 12.18 22.62 12.40
N MET A 96 10.99 22.96 11.88
CA MET A 96 10.83 24.08 10.93
C MET A 96 11.36 25.40 11.48
N ARG A 97 11.05 25.70 12.75
CA ARG A 97 11.55 26.93 13.45
C ARG A 97 13.05 26.89 13.67
N ARG A 98 13.59 25.77 14.16
CA ARG A 98 15.00 25.60 14.49
C ARG A 98 15.90 25.76 13.26
N PHE A 99 15.54 25.08 12.16
CA PHE A 99 16.34 25.07 10.92
C PHE A 99 15.93 26.15 9.92
N ARG A 100 14.94 27.01 10.27
CA ARG A 100 14.37 28.00 9.35
C ARG A 100 14.04 27.36 7.99
N ALA A 101 13.45 26.18 8.02
CA ALA A 101 13.13 25.37 6.87
C ALA A 101 11.61 25.30 6.63
N SER A 102 11.22 25.14 5.37
CA SER A 102 9.84 24.81 5.02
C SER A 102 9.47 23.40 5.47
N GLN A 103 8.19 23.03 5.44
CA GLN A 103 7.72 21.72 5.85
C GLN A 103 8.33 20.58 4.99
N SER A 104 8.57 20.82 3.69
CA SER A 104 9.01 19.77 2.75
C SER A 104 10.33 19.09 3.14
N PRO A 105 11.46 19.79 3.37
CA PRO A 105 12.71 19.14 3.77
C PRO A 105 12.63 18.50 5.15
N VAL A 106 11.84 19.06 6.09
CA VAL A 106 11.63 18.48 7.41
C VAL A 106 10.86 17.17 7.31
N SER A 107 9.71 17.17 6.63
CA SER A 107 8.89 15.97 6.46
C SER A 107 9.63 14.86 5.71
N ARG A 108 10.44 15.22 4.70
CA ARG A 108 11.26 14.26 3.96
C ARG A 108 12.33 13.63 4.85
N ALA A 109 13.05 14.44 5.64
CA ALA A 109 14.06 13.92 6.56
C ALA A 109 13.47 12.97 7.62
N VAL A 110 12.32 13.34 8.19
CA VAL A 110 11.59 12.49 9.15
C VAL A 110 11.14 11.19 8.49
N HIS A 111 10.55 11.24 7.31
CA HIS A 111 10.07 10.06 6.58
C HIS A 111 11.20 9.11 6.16
N ASP A 112 12.34 9.66 5.73
CA ASP A 112 13.49 8.83 5.36
C ASP A 112 14.12 8.16 6.60
N LEU A 113 14.13 8.83 7.76
CA LEU A 113 14.57 8.24 9.04
C LEU A 113 13.55 7.25 9.61
N GLU A 114 12.27 7.40 9.30
CA GLU A 114 11.24 6.41 9.61
C GLU A 114 11.43 5.14 8.77
N LYS A 115 11.74 5.28 7.47
CA LYS A 115 12.13 4.14 6.62
C LYS A 115 13.42 3.46 7.07
N GLU A 116 14.38 4.22 7.59
CA GLU A 116 15.62 3.70 8.18
C GLU A 116 15.38 3.05 9.56
N GLY A 117 14.15 3.08 10.09
CA GLY A 117 13.80 2.52 11.40
C GLY A 117 14.37 3.28 12.60
N ILE A 118 14.87 4.49 12.40
CA ILE A 118 15.48 5.34 13.45
C ILE A 118 14.40 6.13 14.19
N LEU A 119 13.33 6.52 13.50
CA LEU A 119 12.21 7.27 14.03
C LEU A 119 10.88 6.56 13.75
N LEU A 120 9.85 6.88 14.53
CA LEU A 120 8.47 6.46 14.31
C LEU A 120 7.54 7.65 14.50
N CYS A 121 6.68 7.93 13.52
CA CYS A 121 5.65 8.96 13.61
C CYS A 121 4.31 8.38 14.04
N ARG A 122 3.73 8.86 15.14
CA ARG A 122 2.40 8.45 15.61
C ARG A 122 1.46 9.65 15.70
N ARG A 123 0.25 9.51 15.18
CA ARG A 123 -0.81 10.52 15.37
C ARG A 123 -1.09 10.69 16.87
N GLY A 124 -1.06 11.93 17.35
CA GLY A 124 -1.27 12.28 18.74
C GLY A 124 -0.05 12.21 19.66
N THR A 125 0.97 11.43 19.32
CA THR A 125 2.21 11.28 20.13
C THR A 125 3.40 12.00 19.50
N GLY A 126 3.34 12.33 18.19
CA GLY A 126 4.41 13.00 17.46
C GLY A 126 5.50 12.05 16.98
N ILE A 127 6.74 12.58 16.88
CA ILE A 127 7.93 11.85 16.47
C ILE A 127 8.52 11.18 17.70
N VAL A 128 8.80 9.88 17.61
CA VAL A 128 9.42 9.08 18.69
C VAL A 128 10.71 8.47 18.16
N SER A 129 11.77 8.46 18.99
CA SER A 129 13.02 7.77 18.67
C SER A 129 12.85 6.26 18.79
N CYS A 130 13.26 5.54 17.75
CA CYS A 130 13.48 4.09 17.77
C CYS A 130 14.94 3.74 18.13
N ALA A 131 15.83 4.72 18.25
CA ALA A 131 17.22 4.52 18.61
C ALA A 131 17.31 4.06 20.07
N GLY A 132 17.58 2.77 20.20
CA GLY A 132 17.58 2.08 21.51
C GLY A 132 16.49 1.02 21.66
N SER A 133 15.46 1.02 20.80
CA SER A 133 14.91 -0.17 20.19
C SER A 133 15.81 -0.42 18.99
N ALA A 134 16.67 -1.41 19.02
CA ALA A 134 17.50 -1.78 17.89
C ALA A 134 16.67 -1.78 16.62
N PRO A 135 17.21 -1.35 15.43
CA PRO A 135 16.65 -1.80 14.17
C PRO A 135 16.45 -3.28 14.39
N TYR A 136 15.36 -3.83 13.92
CA TYR A 136 14.96 -5.22 14.14
C TYR A 136 16.14 -6.15 13.76
N GLU A 137 17.24 -6.00 14.49
CA GLU A 137 18.27 -7.00 14.61
C GLU A 137 17.60 -8.10 15.39
N VAL A 138 17.48 -9.25 14.76
CA VAL A 138 17.36 -10.51 15.46
C VAL A 138 18.42 -10.50 16.56
N ARG A 139 18.07 -10.00 17.74
CA ARG A 139 18.96 -10.15 18.89
C ARG A 139 19.05 -11.65 19.09
N PRO A 140 20.26 -12.23 19.08
CA PRO A 140 20.40 -13.59 19.56
C PRO A 140 19.78 -13.57 20.97
N ALA A 141 18.82 -14.45 21.20
CA ALA A 141 18.06 -14.54 22.44
C ALA A 141 19.06 -14.55 23.61
N ARG A 142 18.91 -13.60 24.54
CA ARG A 142 19.64 -13.71 25.81
C ARG A 142 19.21 -15.02 26.44
N GLU A 143 20.13 -15.82 26.87
CA GLU A 143 20.02 -17.18 27.43
C GLU A 143 18.98 -17.36 28.57
N LYS A 144 18.23 -16.30 28.95
CA LYS A 144 17.25 -16.29 30.03
C LYS A 144 15.78 -16.23 29.61
N ASP A 145 15.47 -15.99 28.34
CA ASP A 145 14.07 -15.98 27.87
C ASP A 145 13.75 -17.28 27.10
N ARG A 146 13.66 -18.39 27.84
CA ARG A 146 13.13 -19.66 27.33
C ARG A 146 11.61 -19.56 27.16
N HIS A 147 11.15 -18.62 26.28
CA HIS A 147 9.76 -18.56 25.87
C HIS A 147 9.62 -19.27 24.53
N ALA A 148 8.60 -20.10 24.43
CA ALA A 148 8.25 -20.79 23.20
C ALA A 148 8.13 -19.82 22.02
N ASN A 149 8.85 -20.09 20.92
CA ASN A 149 8.91 -19.22 19.76
C ASN A 149 7.80 -19.51 18.77
N VAL A 150 7.13 -18.48 18.26
CA VAL A 150 6.27 -18.51 17.09
C VAL A 150 6.86 -17.65 16.00
N VAL A 151 7.08 -18.24 14.81
CA VAL A 151 7.63 -17.52 13.67
C VAL A 151 6.49 -17.02 12.78
N ILE A 152 6.55 -15.76 12.38
CA ILE A 152 5.58 -15.12 11.51
C ILE A 152 6.29 -14.65 10.25
N PHE A 153 5.96 -15.25 9.10
CA PHE A 153 6.38 -14.79 7.80
C PHE A 153 5.33 -13.84 7.22
N SER A 154 5.76 -12.67 6.80
CA SER A 154 4.91 -11.68 6.11
C SER A 154 5.64 -11.09 4.92
N VAL A 155 4.88 -10.50 4.00
CA VAL A 155 5.42 -9.87 2.79
C VAL A 155 6.03 -8.51 3.09
N ASP A 156 7.10 -8.16 2.36
CA ASP A 156 7.80 -6.87 2.48
C ASP A 156 7.16 -5.80 1.57
N TYR A 157 5.84 -5.69 1.61
CA TYR A 157 5.09 -4.56 1.06
C TYR A 157 3.88 -4.25 1.93
N PHE A 158 3.42 -3.00 1.87
CA PHE A 158 2.26 -2.59 2.65
C PHE A 158 0.95 -3.07 2.00
N ALA A 159 0.17 -3.82 2.78
CA ALA A 159 -1.23 -4.13 2.51
C ALA A 159 -1.98 -4.13 3.85
N SER A 160 -3.14 -3.46 3.92
CA SER A 160 -3.90 -3.34 5.17
C SER A 160 -4.25 -4.68 5.82
N PRO A 161 -4.67 -5.73 5.06
CA PRO A 161 -4.91 -7.05 5.65
C PRO A 161 -3.65 -7.66 6.28
N VAL A 162 -2.51 -7.58 5.58
CA VAL A 162 -1.22 -8.08 6.07
C VAL A 162 -0.82 -7.38 7.36
N TRP A 163 -0.92 -6.04 7.38
CA TRP A 163 -0.61 -5.25 8.58
C TRP A 163 -1.54 -5.62 9.74
N GLN A 164 -2.84 -5.78 9.50
CA GLN A 164 -3.83 -6.14 10.51
C GLN A 164 -3.55 -7.53 11.11
N MET A 165 -3.27 -8.52 10.25
CA MET A 165 -2.91 -9.87 10.67
C MET A 165 -1.62 -9.87 11.49
N GLU A 166 -0.57 -9.24 11.00
CA GLU A 166 0.72 -9.16 11.68
C GLU A 166 0.61 -8.47 13.04
N HIS A 167 -0.12 -7.34 13.11
CA HIS A 167 -0.34 -6.64 14.37
C HIS A 167 -1.09 -7.52 15.38
N THR A 168 -2.14 -8.21 14.94
CA THR A 168 -2.94 -9.10 15.79
C THR A 168 -2.12 -10.28 16.26
N LEU A 169 -1.39 -10.95 15.35
CA LEU A 169 -0.52 -12.08 15.69
C LEU A 169 0.51 -11.70 16.76
N ASN A 170 1.21 -10.57 16.57
CA ASN A 170 2.21 -10.10 17.54
C ASN A 170 1.61 -9.73 18.90
N ALA A 171 0.42 -9.14 18.92
CA ALA A 171 -0.26 -8.78 20.16
C ALA A 171 -0.79 -10.00 20.90
N TYR A 172 -1.41 -10.93 20.17
CA TYR A 172 -2.04 -12.13 20.75
C TYR A 172 -1.00 -13.19 21.16
N ALA A 173 0.10 -13.34 20.40
CA ALA A 173 1.21 -14.22 20.79
C ALA A 173 1.76 -13.85 22.19
N ARG A 174 1.92 -12.56 22.49
CA ARG A 174 2.33 -12.10 23.82
C ARG A 174 1.32 -12.46 24.92
N GLN A 175 0.01 -12.42 24.62
CA GLN A 175 -1.03 -12.83 25.58
C GLN A 175 -0.97 -14.31 25.91
N LEU A 176 -0.61 -15.13 24.91
CA LEU A 176 -0.41 -16.57 25.06
C LEU A 176 0.96 -16.96 25.65
N GLY A 177 1.82 -16.00 25.95
CA GLY A 177 3.18 -16.24 26.48
C GLY A 177 4.20 -16.66 25.42
N PHE A 178 3.91 -16.46 24.14
CA PHE A 178 4.84 -16.73 23.03
C PHE A 178 5.72 -15.54 22.72
N THR A 179 6.93 -15.83 22.27
CA THR A 179 7.83 -14.86 21.64
C THR A 179 7.61 -14.89 20.12
N ALA A 180 7.01 -13.85 19.55
CA ALA A 180 6.83 -13.73 18.11
C ALA A 180 8.12 -13.25 17.42
N ARG A 181 8.58 -14.00 16.41
CA ARG A 181 9.71 -13.65 15.54
C ARG A 181 9.18 -13.39 14.13
N ASN A 182 9.37 -12.17 13.63
CA ASN A 182 8.83 -11.75 12.33
C ASN A 182 9.92 -11.76 11.27
N TYR A 183 9.62 -12.42 10.15
CA TYR A 183 10.45 -12.48 8.95
C TYR A 183 9.72 -11.80 7.80
N ARG A 184 10.40 -10.87 7.12
CA ARG A 184 9.89 -10.21 5.92
C ARG A 184 10.36 -10.95 4.69
N VAL A 185 9.41 -11.39 3.86
CA VAL A 185 9.67 -12.11 2.61
C VAL A 185 9.57 -11.12 1.46
N GLN A 186 10.64 -11.00 0.69
CA GLN A 186 10.70 -10.27 -0.56
C GLN A 186 10.47 -11.22 -1.75
N ARG A 187 10.25 -10.65 -2.92
CA ARG A 187 10.02 -11.43 -4.14
C ARG A 187 11.15 -12.42 -4.45
N ASN A 188 12.38 -12.03 -4.15
CA ASN A 188 13.61 -12.79 -4.40
C ASN A 188 14.19 -13.46 -3.15
N SER A 189 13.45 -13.52 -2.05
CA SER A 189 13.89 -14.22 -0.84
C SER A 189 14.03 -15.71 -1.12
N ASP A 190 15.15 -16.32 -0.67
CA ASP A 190 15.29 -17.77 -0.60
C ASP A 190 14.46 -18.30 0.58
N ARG A 191 13.23 -18.70 0.27
CA ARG A 191 12.26 -19.18 1.27
C ARG A 191 12.74 -20.48 1.91
N ASN A 192 13.39 -21.36 1.14
CA ASN A 192 13.89 -22.63 1.66
C ASN A 192 15.06 -22.40 2.65
N ALA A 193 15.93 -21.43 2.37
CA ALA A 193 16.97 -21.05 3.34
C ALA A 193 16.37 -20.53 4.66
N LEU A 194 15.32 -19.72 4.58
CA LEU A 194 14.62 -19.22 5.78
C LEU A 194 13.97 -20.37 6.58
N ILE A 195 13.37 -21.37 5.91
CA ILE A 195 12.79 -22.52 6.61
C ILE A 195 13.87 -23.35 7.29
N ARG A 196 15.01 -23.58 6.63
CA ARG A 196 16.16 -24.29 7.25
C ARG A 196 16.69 -23.54 8.48
N GLU A 197 16.73 -22.21 8.42
CA GLU A 197 17.11 -21.39 9.57
C GLU A 197 16.18 -21.60 10.77
N ILE A 198 14.86 -21.50 10.54
CA ILE A 198 13.90 -21.66 11.63
C ILE A 198 13.78 -23.10 12.13
N ALA A 199 14.05 -24.11 11.29
CA ALA A 199 14.05 -25.53 11.70
C ALA A 199 15.09 -25.82 12.79
N GLY A 200 16.17 -25.02 12.86
CA GLY A 200 17.20 -25.11 13.91
C GLY A 200 16.89 -24.31 15.18
N MET A 201 15.72 -23.65 15.28
CA MET A 201 15.36 -22.86 16.45
C MET A 201 14.95 -23.73 17.64
N ASP A 202 15.53 -23.46 18.79
CA ASP A 202 15.07 -24.03 20.04
C ASP A 202 13.64 -23.54 20.37
N GLU A 203 12.83 -24.42 20.95
CA GLU A 203 11.48 -24.09 21.43
C GLU A 203 10.52 -23.54 20.34
N LEU A 204 10.70 -23.94 19.06
CA LEU A 204 9.76 -23.56 18.00
C LEU A 204 8.42 -24.24 18.23
N LYS A 205 7.34 -23.46 18.49
CA LYS A 205 5.99 -23.94 18.74
C LYS A 205 5.09 -23.89 17.53
N GLY A 206 5.35 -23.00 16.59
CA GLY A 206 4.56 -22.90 15.37
C GLY A 206 5.07 -21.85 14.40
N VAL A 207 4.58 -21.97 13.18
CA VAL A 207 4.88 -21.05 12.08
C VAL A 207 3.59 -20.52 11.49
N VAL A 208 3.48 -19.22 11.32
CA VAL A 208 2.38 -18.56 10.62
C VAL A 208 2.92 -17.93 9.35
N LEU A 209 2.36 -18.28 8.20
CA LEU A 209 2.63 -17.63 6.92
C LEU A 209 1.44 -16.74 6.55
N ILE A 210 1.65 -15.44 6.54
CA ILE A 210 0.73 -14.52 5.88
C ILE A 210 1.05 -14.60 4.39
N SER A 211 0.13 -15.21 3.60
CA SER A 211 0.40 -15.62 2.24
C SER A 211 0.60 -14.43 1.31
N THR A 212 1.33 -14.69 0.24
CA THR A 212 1.44 -13.83 -0.93
C THR A 212 0.45 -14.29 -2.01
N ALA A 213 0.29 -13.50 -3.05
CA ALA A 213 -0.42 -13.93 -4.26
C ALA A 213 0.37 -14.96 -5.10
N ASP A 214 1.55 -15.39 -4.63
CA ASP A 214 2.32 -16.45 -5.27
C ASP A 214 1.84 -17.81 -4.79
N ARG A 215 1.72 -18.77 -5.72
CA ARG A 215 1.52 -20.17 -5.35
C ARG A 215 2.77 -20.68 -4.65
N LEU A 216 2.60 -21.32 -3.50
CA LEU A 216 3.70 -21.98 -2.83
C LEU A 216 4.08 -23.26 -3.60
N GLU A 217 5.37 -23.42 -3.85
CA GLU A 217 5.90 -24.60 -4.55
C GLU A 217 5.75 -25.86 -3.69
N ALA A 218 5.57 -27.01 -4.33
CA ALA A 218 5.44 -28.30 -3.63
C ALA A 218 6.68 -28.59 -2.76
N SER A 219 7.88 -28.28 -3.23
CA SER A 219 9.13 -28.39 -2.47
C SER A 219 9.11 -27.60 -1.17
N LEU A 220 8.61 -26.36 -1.23
CA LEU A 220 8.47 -25.48 -0.06
C LEU A 220 7.44 -26.04 0.95
N LEU A 221 6.30 -26.54 0.46
CA LEU A 221 5.29 -27.19 1.30
C LEU A 221 5.84 -28.45 1.97
N GLN A 222 6.65 -29.24 1.25
CA GLN A 222 7.33 -30.41 1.81
C GLN A 222 8.31 -30.01 2.91
N GLU A 223 9.16 -28.99 2.68
CA GLU A 223 10.09 -28.49 3.70
C GLU A 223 9.34 -27.98 4.95
N LEU A 224 8.26 -27.21 4.77
CA LEU A 224 7.38 -26.81 5.88
C LEU A 224 6.78 -28.02 6.60
N GLY A 225 6.47 -29.08 5.87
CA GLY A 225 5.98 -30.34 6.39
C GLY A 225 6.95 -31.09 7.30
N THR A 226 8.26 -30.82 7.19
CA THR A 226 9.27 -31.44 8.05
C THR A 226 9.41 -30.75 9.41
N LEU A 227 8.82 -29.57 9.59
CA LEU A 227 8.88 -28.86 10.87
C LEU A 227 8.13 -29.64 11.95
N PRO A 228 8.65 -29.70 13.19
CA PRO A 228 8.07 -30.45 14.30
C PRO A 228 6.88 -29.72 14.97
N CYS A 229 6.31 -28.73 14.29
CA CYS A 229 5.28 -27.86 14.84
C CYS A 229 4.18 -27.57 13.80
N PRO A 230 2.99 -27.09 14.22
CA PRO A 230 1.96 -26.64 13.31
C PRO A 230 2.44 -25.47 12.43
N VAL A 231 2.06 -25.49 11.16
CA VAL A 231 2.26 -24.42 10.19
C VAL A 231 0.89 -23.95 9.74
N VAL A 232 0.59 -22.66 9.95
CA VAL A 232 -0.70 -22.08 9.59
C VAL A 232 -0.51 -21.05 8.50
N ILE A 233 -1.16 -21.26 7.35
CA ILE A 233 -1.11 -20.35 6.20
C ILE A 233 -2.40 -19.51 6.21
N LEU A 234 -2.25 -18.19 6.25
CA LEU A 234 -3.34 -17.22 6.27
C LEU A 234 -3.53 -16.57 4.90
N ASP A 235 -4.79 -16.37 4.51
CA ASP A 235 -5.21 -15.54 3.36
C ASP A 235 -4.51 -15.93 2.03
N SER A 236 -4.37 -17.26 1.79
CA SER A 236 -3.79 -17.76 0.53
C SER A 236 -4.73 -17.51 -0.65
N TYR A 237 -4.16 -17.19 -1.81
CA TYR A 237 -4.89 -17.17 -3.09
C TYR A 237 -5.11 -18.58 -3.66
N PHE A 238 -4.51 -19.60 -3.05
CA PHE A 238 -4.53 -20.97 -3.53
C PHE A 238 -4.98 -21.94 -2.45
N THR A 239 -5.69 -22.97 -2.87
CA THR A 239 -5.86 -24.20 -2.12
C THR A 239 -4.85 -25.23 -2.62
N TYR A 240 -4.56 -26.24 -1.79
CA TYR A 240 -3.56 -27.26 -2.08
C TYR A 240 -4.15 -28.64 -1.76
N GLU A 241 -3.99 -29.62 -2.66
CA GLU A 241 -4.58 -30.94 -2.51
C GLU A 241 -3.84 -31.77 -1.45
N ASP A 242 -2.55 -31.96 -1.57
CA ASP A 242 -1.77 -32.88 -0.71
C ASP A 242 -0.92 -32.10 0.31
N LEU A 243 -1.59 -31.43 1.27
CA LEU A 243 -0.89 -30.74 2.33
C LEU A 243 -0.32 -31.70 3.38
N PRO A 244 0.96 -31.54 3.80
CA PRO A 244 1.53 -32.21 4.97
C PRO A 244 0.65 -32.10 6.21
N ALA A 245 0.73 -33.10 7.10
CA ALA A 245 -0.17 -33.24 8.23
C ALA A 245 -0.19 -32.03 9.17
N ASN A 246 0.93 -31.36 9.33
CA ASN A 246 1.13 -30.20 10.19
C ASN A 246 0.78 -28.85 9.54
N ILE A 247 0.38 -28.80 8.25
CA ILE A 247 0.03 -27.57 7.57
C ILE A 247 -1.50 -27.38 7.55
N HIS A 248 -1.95 -26.19 7.89
CA HIS A 248 -3.34 -25.77 7.96
C HIS A 248 -3.57 -24.49 7.18
N LEU A 249 -4.74 -24.35 6.55
CA LEU A 249 -5.14 -23.16 5.79
C LEU A 249 -6.28 -22.43 6.50
N LEU A 250 -6.13 -21.15 6.75
CA LEU A 250 -7.20 -20.26 7.19
C LEU A 250 -7.46 -19.25 6.06
N LEU A 251 -8.63 -19.34 5.46
CA LEU A 251 -8.93 -18.70 4.18
C LEU A 251 -10.18 -17.84 4.27
N PRO A 252 -10.27 -16.73 3.52
CA PRO A 252 -11.56 -16.08 3.27
C PRO A 252 -12.52 -17.06 2.59
N ASP A 253 -13.80 -17.03 2.98
CA ASP A 253 -14.86 -17.79 2.29
C ASP A 253 -15.17 -17.12 0.95
N ALA A 254 -14.45 -17.54 -0.08
CA ALA A 254 -14.53 -16.94 -1.40
C ALA A 254 -15.92 -17.05 -2.02
N GLU A 255 -16.58 -18.19 -1.85
CA GLU A 255 -17.91 -18.42 -2.42
C GLU A 255 -18.97 -17.56 -1.73
N ALA A 256 -18.99 -17.56 -0.38
CA ALA A 256 -19.90 -16.68 0.35
C ALA A 256 -19.67 -15.22 0.02
N ASN A 257 -18.40 -14.81 -0.16
CA ASN A 257 -18.03 -13.43 -0.50
C ASN A 257 -18.48 -13.06 -1.92
N GLY A 258 -18.34 -13.96 -2.90
CA GLY A 258 -18.82 -13.75 -4.26
C GLY A 258 -20.33 -13.53 -4.31
N ARG A 259 -21.08 -14.40 -3.63
CA ARG A 259 -22.54 -14.27 -3.50
C ARG A 259 -22.94 -12.97 -2.77
N LEU A 260 -22.26 -12.63 -1.69
CA LEU A 260 -22.52 -11.41 -0.93
C LEU A 260 -22.37 -10.13 -1.79
N CYS A 261 -21.33 -10.09 -2.62
CA CYS A 261 -21.11 -8.94 -3.52
C CYS A 261 -22.28 -8.73 -4.50
N VAL A 262 -22.81 -9.80 -5.08
CA VAL A 262 -23.94 -9.73 -6.01
C VAL A 262 -25.23 -9.36 -5.28
N ARG A 263 -25.48 -9.97 -4.11
CA ARG A 263 -26.66 -9.66 -3.28
C ARG A 263 -26.74 -8.21 -2.88
N CYS A 264 -25.61 -7.59 -2.55
CA CYS A 264 -25.55 -6.16 -2.23
C CYS A 264 -26.13 -5.29 -3.37
N PHE A 265 -25.77 -5.57 -4.60
CA PHE A 265 -26.31 -4.85 -5.75
C PHE A 265 -27.77 -5.21 -6.05
N ARG A 266 -28.15 -6.49 -5.91
CA ARG A 266 -29.53 -6.95 -6.08
C ARG A 266 -30.49 -6.23 -5.12
N GLU A 267 -30.13 -6.12 -3.85
CA GLU A 267 -30.93 -5.46 -2.81
C GLU A 267 -31.13 -3.96 -3.07
N LYS A 268 -30.22 -3.36 -3.84
CA LYS A 268 -30.32 -1.97 -4.33
C LYS A 268 -30.91 -1.89 -5.74
N HIS A 269 -31.56 -2.97 -6.24
CA HIS A 269 -32.26 -3.05 -7.53
C HIS A 269 -31.39 -2.90 -8.79
N HIS A 270 -30.08 -3.11 -8.69
CA HIS A 270 -29.23 -3.18 -9.88
C HIS A 270 -29.54 -4.47 -10.67
N ARG A 271 -29.45 -4.39 -12.01
CA ARG A 271 -29.68 -5.53 -12.91
C ARG A 271 -28.46 -5.87 -13.77
N ARG A 272 -27.65 -4.90 -14.09
CA ARG A 272 -26.43 -5.07 -14.90
C ARG A 272 -25.25 -4.59 -14.12
N ILE A 273 -24.35 -5.51 -13.78
CA ILE A 273 -23.14 -5.22 -12.98
C ILE A 273 -21.90 -5.82 -13.61
N GLY A 274 -20.75 -5.23 -13.32
CA GLY A 274 -19.44 -5.68 -13.76
C GLY A 274 -18.60 -6.19 -12.61
N PHE A 275 -17.85 -7.27 -12.85
CA PHE A 275 -16.87 -7.79 -11.92
C PHE A 275 -15.45 -7.52 -12.47
N LEU A 276 -14.67 -6.69 -11.78
CA LEU A 276 -13.35 -6.26 -12.22
C LEU A 276 -12.28 -7.00 -11.41
N ARG A 277 -11.55 -7.89 -12.09
CA ARG A 277 -10.43 -8.60 -11.48
C ARG A 277 -9.15 -7.79 -11.63
N ALA A 278 -8.68 -7.21 -10.53
CA ALA A 278 -7.47 -6.41 -10.42
C ALA A 278 -6.42 -7.07 -9.53
N VAL A 279 -6.47 -8.41 -9.43
CA VAL A 279 -5.56 -9.23 -8.63
C VAL A 279 -5.01 -10.39 -9.46
N PRO A 280 -3.88 -11.00 -9.08
CA PRO A 280 -3.34 -12.18 -9.73
C PRO A 280 -4.33 -13.35 -9.76
N ASP A 281 -4.08 -14.30 -10.65
CA ASP A 281 -4.84 -15.56 -10.73
C ASP A 281 -4.63 -16.40 -9.46
N GLY A 282 -5.65 -17.17 -9.10
CA GLY A 282 -5.61 -18.08 -7.97
C GLY A 282 -6.93 -18.83 -7.81
N THR A 283 -6.92 -19.95 -7.08
CA THR A 283 -8.12 -20.76 -6.87
C THR A 283 -9.18 -20.01 -6.05
N ILE A 284 -8.76 -19.21 -5.07
CA ILE A 284 -9.67 -18.43 -4.22
C ILE A 284 -10.36 -17.31 -4.99
N PRO A 285 -9.65 -16.41 -5.73
CA PRO A 285 -10.31 -15.43 -6.59
C PRO A 285 -11.23 -16.07 -7.64
N GLN A 286 -10.84 -17.22 -8.20
CA GLN A 286 -11.64 -17.92 -9.19
C GLN A 286 -12.96 -18.45 -8.59
N LYS A 287 -12.93 -19.10 -7.44
CA LYS A 287 -14.13 -19.56 -6.71
C LYS A 287 -15.07 -18.39 -6.38
N MET A 288 -14.51 -17.24 -6.00
CA MET A 288 -15.31 -16.04 -5.74
C MET A 288 -16.06 -15.57 -6.98
N ILE A 289 -15.39 -15.54 -8.14
CA ILE A 289 -15.99 -15.14 -9.42
C ILE A 289 -17.07 -16.10 -9.82
N GLU A 290 -16.81 -17.41 -9.78
CA GLU A 290 -17.78 -18.48 -10.12
C GLU A 290 -19.04 -18.37 -9.27
N ALA A 291 -18.90 -18.25 -7.94
CA ALA A 291 -20.03 -18.09 -7.03
C ALA A 291 -20.81 -16.79 -7.26
N ALA A 292 -20.14 -15.72 -7.68
CA ALA A 292 -20.81 -14.48 -8.08
C ALA A 292 -21.66 -14.65 -9.34
N PHE A 293 -21.14 -15.38 -10.35
CA PHE A 293 -21.90 -15.69 -11.57
C PHE A 293 -23.11 -16.58 -11.29
N GLU A 294 -22.96 -17.58 -10.44
CA GLU A 294 -24.09 -18.45 -10.00
C GLU A 294 -25.19 -17.64 -9.31
N GLU A 295 -24.82 -16.78 -8.36
CA GLU A 295 -25.78 -15.91 -7.64
C GLU A 295 -26.47 -14.93 -8.59
N ALA A 296 -25.73 -14.33 -9.52
CA ALA A 296 -26.29 -13.43 -10.53
C ALA A 296 -27.33 -14.15 -11.40
N LYS A 297 -26.99 -15.35 -11.90
CA LYS A 297 -27.88 -16.18 -12.69
C LYS A 297 -29.17 -16.54 -11.94
N GLN A 298 -29.06 -16.95 -10.67
CA GLN A 298 -30.21 -17.28 -9.82
C GLN A 298 -31.09 -16.06 -9.51
N SER A 299 -30.55 -14.85 -9.62
CA SER A 299 -31.20 -13.58 -9.26
C SER A 299 -31.69 -12.79 -10.48
N ASP A 300 -31.65 -13.37 -11.68
CA ASP A 300 -31.98 -12.70 -12.95
C ASP A 300 -31.20 -11.37 -13.13
N MET A 301 -29.91 -11.41 -12.81
CA MET A 301 -28.97 -10.31 -12.98
C MET A 301 -27.95 -10.65 -14.05
N GLU A 302 -27.60 -9.65 -14.86
CA GLU A 302 -26.50 -9.75 -15.82
C GLU A 302 -25.18 -9.38 -15.13
N LEU A 303 -24.23 -10.31 -15.09
CA LEU A 303 -22.88 -10.10 -14.56
C LEU A 303 -21.86 -10.25 -15.69
N SER A 304 -21.02 -9.22 -15.86
CA SER A 304 -19.93 -9.22 -16.84
C SER A 304 -18.58 -9.29 -16.12
N LEU A 305 -17.67 -10.14 -16.59
CA LEU A 305 -16.31 -10.22 -16.04
C LEU A 305 -15.33 -9.38 -16.89
N PHE A 306 -14.65 -8.48 -16.24
CA PHE A 306 -13.55 -7.68 -16.80
C PHE A 306 -12.24 -8.06 -16.15
N SER A 307 -11.32 -8.60 -16.91
CA SER A 307 -10.08 -9.14 -16.39
C SER A 307 -8.90 -8.83 -17.30
N ARG A 308 -7.77 -8.53 -16.67
CA ARG A 308 -6.46 -8.44 -17.32
C ARG A 308 -5.45 -9.31 -16.54
N PRO A 309 -4.43 -9.83 -17.22
CA PRO A 309 -3.34 -10.49 -16.51
C PRO A 309 -2.70 -9.53 -15.49
N VAL A 310 -2.63 -9.95 -14.24
CA VAL A 310 -1.95 -9.25 -13.13
C VAL A 310 -0.89 -10.19 -12.60
N LYS A 311 0.34 -9.71 -12.49
CA LYS A 311 1.44 -10.50 -11.95
C LYS A 311 1.45 -10.40 -10.43
N SER A 312 1.90 -11.46 -9.77
CA SER A 312 2.26 -11.39 -8.35
C SER A 312 3.24 -10.24 -8.13
N TRP A 313 3.08 -9.51 -7.03
CA TRP A 313 3.84 -8.31 -6.68
C TRP A 313 3.59 -7.08 -7.59
N GLU A 314 2.66 -7.16 -8.52
CA GLU A 314 2.18 -5.97 -9.23
C GLU A 314 1.29 -5.14 -8.29
N SER A 315 1.38 -3.82 -8.42
CA SER A 315 0.53 -2.90 -7.65
C SER A 315 -0.94 -3.13 -7.98
N SER A 316 -1.74 -3.57 -7.00
CA SER A 316 -3.19 -3.75 -7.15
C SER A 316 -3.91 -2.44 -7.47
N ARG A 317 -3.32 -1.29 -7.07
CA ARG A 317 -3.80 0.04 -7.44
C ARG A 317 -3.65 0.31 -8.94
N ASP A 318 -2.46 -0.01 -9.49
CA ASP A 318 -2.19 0.16 -10.92
C ASP A 318 -2.99 -0.84 -11.75
N ALA A 319 -3.13 -2.08 -11.28
CA ALA A 319 -3.97 -3.08 -11.90
C ALA A 319 -5.44 -2.64 -11.97
N GLY A 320 -6.00 -2.10 -10.87
CA GLY A 320 -7.34 -1.55 -10.82
C GLY A 320 -7.55 -0.38 -11.78
N ARG A 321 -6.58 0.55 -11.85
CA ARG A 321 -6.61 1.63 -12.82
C ARG A 321 -6.62 1.10 -14.26
N LYS A 322 -5.71 0.18 -14.58
CA LYS A 322 -5.58 -0.39 -15.93
C LYS A 322 -6.83 -1.16 -16.36
N VAL A 323 -7.40 -2.01 -15.50
CA VAL A 323 -8.59 -2.78 -15.84
C VAL A 323 -9.78 -1.86 -16.08
N THR A 324 -9.99 -0.86 -15.23
CA THR A 324 -11.08 0.11 -15.41
C THR A 324 -10.96 0.88 -16.72
N LEU A 325 -9.77 1.41 -17.03
CA LEU A 325 -9.54 2.14 -18.29
C LEU A 325 -9.72 1.26 -19.52
N SER A 326 -9.27 0.00 -19.47
CA SER A 326 -9.32 -0.90 -20.64
C SER A 326 -10.73 -1.30 -21.05
N PHE A 327 -11.66 -1.33 -20.12
CA PHE A 327 -13.03 -1.78 -20.35
C PHE A 327 -14.07 -0.67 -20.20
N LEU A 328 -13.63 0.59 -20.16
CA LEU A 328 -14.52 1.72 -19.91
C LEU A 328 -15.62 1.87 -20.95
N GLU A 329 -15.30 1.70 -22.23
CA GLU A 329 -16.28 1.75 -23.34
C GLU A 329 -17.29 0.61 -23.21
N GLU A 330 -16.80 -0.61 -22.96
CA GLU A 330 -17.69 -1.78 -22.80
C GLU A 330 -18.58 -1.65 -21.55
N ILE A 331 -18.10 -1.06 -20.47
CA ILE A 331 -18.89 -0.75 -19.28
C ILE A 331 -20.05 0.20 -19.63
N ARG A 332 -19.79 1.21 -20.47
CA ARG A 332 -20.80 2.16 -20.95
C ARG A 332 -21.79 1.50 -21.92
N ASP A 333 -21.29 0.77 -22.93
CA ASP A 333 -22.11 0.14 -23.95
C ASP A 333 -23.08 -0.89 -23.37
N ARG A 334 -22.64 -1.64 -22.35
CA ARG A 334 -23.49 -2.59 -21.62
C ARG A 334 -24.41 -1.91 -20.60
N LYS A 335 -24.33 -0.58 -20.45
CA LYS A 335 -25.12 0.21 -19.47
C LYS A 335 -25.05 -0.39 -18.06
N LEU A 336 -23.83 -0.73 -17.60
CA LEU A 336 -23.64 -1.28 -16.28
C LEU A 336 -23.90 -0.20 -15.23
N THR A 337 -24.64 -0.56 -14.19
CA THR A 337 -24.98 0.35 -13.08
C THR A 337 -24.20 0.08 -11.82
N GLY A 338 -23.41 -1.00 -11.75
CA GLY A 338 -22.60 -1.36 -10.61
C GLY A 338 -21.30 -2.08 -10.99
N LEU A 339 -20.24 -1.85 -10.22
CA LEU A 339 -18.92 -2.46 -10.41
C LEU A 339 -18.41 -3.06 -9.11
N ILE A 340 -18.04 -4.33 -9.14
CA ILE A 340 -17.40 -5.05 -8.06
C ILE A 340 -15.90 -5.15 -8.37
N TYR A 341 -15.04 -4.69 -7.46
CA TYR A 341 -13.59 -4.80 -7.58
C TYR A 341 -13.06 -5.84 -6.62
N ILE A 342 -12.28 -6.80 -7.11
CA ILE A 342 -11.47 -7.65 -6.23
C ILE A 342 -10.29 -6.80 -5.73
N GLY A 343 -10.34 -6.46 -4.44
CA GLY A 343 -9.30 -5.67 -3.76
C GLY A 343 -9.64 -4.19 -3.58
N ALA A 344 -9.49 -3.71 -2.35
CA ALA A 344 -9.75 -2.34 -1.92
C ALA A 344 -8.97 -1.30 -2.73
N ASN A 345 -7.67 -1.55 -2.95
CA ASN A 345 -6.80 -0.65 -3.71
C ASN A 345 -7.24 -0.52 -5.17
N GLY A 346 -7.76 -1.62 -5.77
CA GLY A 346 -8.30 -1.63 -7.12
C GLY A 346 -9.56 -0.76 -7.22
N ALA A 347 -10.49 -0.89 -6.28
CA ALA A 347 -11.69 -0.08 -6.20
C ALA A 347 -11.39 1.41 -6.04
N PHE A 348 -10.46 1.75 -5.14
CA PHE A 348 -10.05 3.14 -4.92
C PHE A 348 -9.46 3.77 -6.18
N ALA A 349 -8.62 3.03 -6.91
CA ALA A 349 -8.05 3.49 -8.17
C ALA A 349 -9.08 3.56 -9.31
N GLY A 350 -9.97 2.57 -9.38
CA GLY A 350 -11.06 2.53 -10.35
C GLY A 350 -12.02 3.72 -10.19
N ARG A 351 -12.40 4.03 -8.94
CA ARG A 351 -13.19 5.24 -8.64
C ARG A 351 -12.52 6.52 -9.19
N ARG A 352 -11.20 6.64 -9.04
CA ARG A 352 -10.46 7.79 -9.58
C ARG A 352 -10.55 7.86 -11.10
N VAL A 353 -10.46 6.71 -11.79
CA VAL A 353 -10.65 6.63 -13.24
C VAL A 353 -12.05 7.10 -13.64
N LEU A 354 -13.10 6.60 -12.97
CA LEU A 354 -14.47 7.00 -13.26
C LEU A 354 -14.65 8.52 -13.11
N TRP A 355 -14.11 9.10 -12.04
CA TRP A 355 -14.12 10.55 -11.82
C TRP A 355 -13.40 11.31 -12.95
N GLU A 356 -12.21 10.88 -13.37
CA GLU A 356 -11.47 11.48 -14.50
C GLU A 356 -12.27 11.41 -15.81
N GLN A 357 -13.11 10.39 -15.96
CA GLN A 357 -13.97 10.17 -17.11
C GLN A 357 -15.37 10.78 -16.95
N LYS A 358 -15.58 11.60 -15.89
CA LYS A 358 -16.83 12.29 -15.56
C LYS A 358 -18.02 11.36 -15.32
N ILE A 359 -17.78 10.11 -14.93
CA ILE A 359 -18.81 9.17 -14.50
C ILE A 359 -19.04 9.35 -13.02
N ARG A 360 -20.26 9.66 -12.62
CA ARG A 360 -20.62 9.92 -11.25
C ARG A 360 -20.83 8.63 -10.47
N VAL A 361 -20.15 8.55 -9.31
CA VAL A 361 -20.36 7.51 -8.30
C VAL A 361 -21.04 8.18 -7.11
N PRO A 362 -22.17 7.71 -6.62
CA PRO A 362 -22.89 6.49 -7.00
C PRO A 362 -23.95 6.64 -8.10
N ASP A 363 -24.25 7.88 -8.56
CA ASP A 363 -25.48 8.22 -9.34
C ASP A 363 -25.59 7.44 -10.67
N GLU A 364 -24.49 7.28 -11.39
CA GLU A 364 -24.44 6.57 -12.66
C GLU A 364 -23.92 5.15 -12.49
N ILE A 365 -22.91 4.96 -11.65
CA ILE A 365 -22.32 3.63 -11.38
C ILE A 365 -22.03 3.50 -9.88
N GLY A 366 -22.59 2.46 -9.25
CA GLY A 366 -22.21 2.06 -7.91
C GLY A 366 -20.87 1.30 -7.88
N ILE A 367 -20.13 1.40 -6.79
CA ILE A 367 -18.85 0.66 -6.58
C ILE A 367 -18.90 -0.15 -5.29
N LEU A 368 -18.52 -1.43 -5.39
CA LEU A 368 -18.26 -2.31 -4.25
C LEU A 368 -16.81 -2.79 -4.31
N ALA A 369 -16.09 -2.71 -3.21
CA ALA A 369 -14.78 -3.32 -3.05
C ALA A 369 -14.88 -4.66 -2.31
N HIS A 370 -14.24 -5.71 -2.80
CA HIS A 370 -13.92 -6.86 -1.97
C HIS A 370 -12.63 -6.56 -1.18
N GLY A 371 -12.73 -6.65 0.15
CA GLY A 371 -11.68 -6.21 1.08
C GLY A 371 -11.88 -4.77 1.56
N ASP A 372 -11.66 -4.56 2.85
CA ASP A 372 -11.75 -3.23 3.50
C ASP A 372 -10.37 -2.61 3.69
N ASP A 373 -10.33 -1.29 3.56
CA ASP A 373 -9.14 -0.46 3.82
C ASP A 373 -9.61 0.91 4.30
N PHE A 374 -8.86 1.54 5.20
CA PHE A 374 -9.20 2.86 5.73
C PHE A 374 -9.44 3.92 4.63
N MET A 375 -8.70 3.82 3.52
CA MET A 375 -8.87 4.75 2.41
C MET A 375 -10.24 4.67 1.74
N LEU A 376 -10.97 3.56 1.87
CA LEU A 376 -12.33 3.43 1.32
C LEU A 376 -13.34 4.24 2.12
N ALA A 377 -13.16 4.34 3.44
CA ALA A 377 -13.99 5.16 4.30
C ALA A 377 -13.73 6.66 4.10
N ASP A 378 -12.48 7.03 3.81
CA ASP A 378 -12.06 8.41 3.59
C ASP A 378 -12.27 8.89 2.12
N ALA A 379 -12.73 8.01 1.24
CA ALA A 379 -13.07 8.37 -0.14
C ALA A 379 -14.33 9.25 -0.19
N THR A 380 -14.52 10.03 -1.25
CA THR A 380 -15.75 10.82 -1.48
C THR A 380 -16.31 10.48 -2.87
N PRO A 381 -17.48 9.80 -2.98
CA PRO A 381 -18.21 9.15 -1.87
C PRO A 381 -17.40 8.02 -1.22
N ALA A 382 -17.70 7.72 0.05
CA ALA A 382 -17.11 6.61 0.77
C ALA A 382 -17.50 5.27 0.12
N ILE A 383 -16.53 4.36 -0.08
CA ILE A 383 -16.72 3.15 -0.87
C ILE A 383 -17.21 2.01 0.03
N SER A 384 -18.35 1.42 -0.32
CA SER A 384 -18.89 0.20 0.28
C SER A 384 -17.96 -0.98 0.00
N CYS A 385 -17.83 -1.89 0.97
CA CYS A 385 -16.93 -3.03 0.81
C CYS A 385 -17.41 -4.28 1.57
N THR A 386 -16.80 -5.42 1.25
CA THR A 386 -16.88 -6.59 2.11
C THR A 386 -15.64 -6.67 2.99
N ARG A 387 -15.78 -7.13 4.24
CA ARG A 387 -14.68 -7.23 5.18
C ARG A 387 -14.62 -8.62 5.82
N THR A 388 -13.52 -9.32 5.60
CA THR A 388 -13.17 -10.55 6.31
C THR A 388 -12.60 -10.21 7.69
N ASP A 389 -12.93 -11.00 8.71
CA ASP A 389 -12.37 -10.81 10.05
C ASP A 389 -10.96 -11.43 10.16
N PHE A 390 -9.98 -10.69 9.67
CA PHE A 390 -8.57 -11.07 9.78
C PHE A 390 -8.06 -11.10 11.21
N THR A 391 -8.75 -10.41 12.15
CA THR A 391 -8.41 -10.46 13.57
C THR A 391 -8.79 -11.84 14.15
N ALA A 392 -10.00 -12.33 13.88
CA ALA A 392 -10.41 -13.66 14.28
C ALA A 392 -9.52 -14.75 13.65
N MET A 393 -9.26 -14.62 12.32
CA MET A 393 -8.37 -15.54 11.59
C MET A 393 -6.97 -15.63 12.23
N SER A 394 -6.39 -14.49 12.60
CA SER A 394 -5.05 -14.43 13.23
C SER A 394 -5.02 -15.02 14.64
N ARG A 395 -6.09 -14.82 15.42
CA ARG A 395 -6.21 -15.43 16.75
C ARG A 395 -6.34 -16.93 16.65
N ASP A 396 -7.23 -17.40 15.78
CA ASP A 396 -7.41 -18.84 15.56
C ASP A 396 -6.11 -19.54 15.14
N ALA A 397 -5.28 -18.88 14.32
CA ALA A 397 -3.97 -19.41 13.94
C ALA A 397 -3.06 -19.67 15.16
N LEU A 398 -3.03 -18.75 16.10
CA LEU A 398 -2.24 -18.91 17.33
C LEU A 398 -2.87 -19.87 18.32
N ASP A 399 -4.20 -19.93 18.39
CA ASP A 399 -4.93 -20.92 19.19
C ASP A 399 -4.67 -22.34 18.68
N MET A 400 -4.64 -22.55 17.34
CA MET A 400 -4.24 -23.81 16.72
C MET A 400 -2.81 -24.21 17.07
N ILE A 401 -1.89 -23.25 17.11
CA ILE A 401 -0.50 -23.50 17.53
C ILE A 401 -0.41 -23.81 19.02
N ALA A 402 -1.21 -23.14 19.84
CA ALA A 402 -1.23 -23.36 21.29
C ALA A 402 -1.91 -24.68 21.68
N ALA A 403 -2.88 -25.12 20.88
CA ALA A 403 -3.62 -26.35 21.13
C ALA A 403 -2.77 -27.58 20.80
N ASN A 404 -2.72 -28.52 21.73
CA ASN A 404 -2.05 -29.81 21.49
C ASN A 404 -3.04 -30.87 20.98
N THR A 405 -3.97 -30.50 20.09
CA THR A 405 -5.05 -31.33 19.56
C THR A 405 -5.11 -31.26 18.05
N PRO A 406 -5.60 -32.32 17.36
CA PRO A 406 -5.79 -32.27 15.92
C PRO A 406 -6.65 -31.07 15.49
N GLN A 407 -6.20 -30.34 14.47
CA GLN A 407 -6.87 -29.17 13.94
C GLN A 407 -7.41 -29.42 12.53
N PRO A 408 -8.46 -28.68 12.08
CA PRO A 408 -8.97 -28.81 10.73
C PRO A 408 -7.88 -28.39 9.72
N LYS A 409 -7.86 -29.08 8.56
CA LYS A 409 -6.95 -28.75 7.47
C LYS A 409 -7.23 -27.38 6.87
N GLU A 410 -8.50 -27.03 6.75
CA GLU A 410 -8.99 -25.76 6.21
C GLU A 410 -10.09 -25.19 7.11
N LYS A 411 -10.05 -23.87 7.30
CA LYS A 411 -11.11 -23.12 7.96
C LYS A 411 -11.40 -21.86 7.14
N TYR A 412 -12.68 -21.59 6.91
CA TYR A 412 -13.14 -20.49 6.07
C TYR A 412 -13.78 -19.39 6.91
N TYR A 413 -13.54 -18.12 6.51
CA TYR A 413 -14.02 -16.93 7.19
C TYR A 413 -14.91 -16.12 6.23
N PRO A 414 -16.22 -16.09 6.44
CA PRO A 414 -17.11 -15.27 5.64
C PRO A 414 -16.87 -13.80 5.91
N ALA A 415 -17.04 -12.98 4.87
CA ALA A 415 -17.02 -11.53 5.03
C ALA A 415 -18.38 -10.98 5.42
N VAL A 416 -18.37 -9.79 6.00
CA VAL A 416 -19.55 -8.97 6.25
C VAL A 416 -19.57 -7.78 5.30
N LEU A 417 -20.78 -7.32 4.92
CA LEU A 417 -20.95 -6.11 4.13
C LEU A 417 -20.79 -4.88 5.03
N ILE A 418 -19.99 -3.93 4.59
CA ILE A 418 -19.86 -2.59 5.17
C ILE A 418 -20.45 -1.61 4.15
N GLU A 419 -21.71 -1.26 4.37
CA GLU A 419 -22.38 -0.27 3.53
C GLU A 419 -21.84 1.12 3.80
N ARG A 420 -21.59 1.87 2.72
CA ARG A 420 -21.20 3.28 2.70
C ARG A 420 -21.98 4.00 1.60
N GLU A 421 -21.43 5.07 1.05
CA GLU A 421 -22.14 5.99 0.14
C GLU A 421 -22.10 5.56 -1.34
N SER A 422 -21.21 4.62 -1.73
CA SER A 422 -20.88 4.35 -3.13
C SER A 422 -21.89 3.49 -3.89
N ILE A 423 -22.98 3.04 -3.26
CA ILE A 423 -24.03 2.23 -3.92
C ILE A 423 -25.39 2.79 -3.52
N VAL A 424 -26.18 3.17 -4.51
CA VAL A 424 -27.57 3.61 -4.36
C VAL A 424 -28.44 2.89 -5.37
N THR A 425 -29.74 2.87 -5.15
CA THR A 425 -30.68 2.34 -6.15
C THR A 425 -30.55 3.12 -7.47
N PRO A 426 -30.33 2.46 -8.62
CA PRO A 426 -30.25 3.14 -9.91
C PRO A 426 -31.53 3.92 -10.20
N GLN A 427 -31.35 5.12 -10.73
CA GLN A 427 -32.50 5.86 -11.24
C GLN A 427 -33.04 5.11 -12.47
N THR A 428 -34.30 4.71 -12.43
CA THR A 428 -34.97 4.13 -13.59
C THR A 428 -34.94 5.15 -14.72
N GLU A 429 -34.33 4.78 -15.88
CA GLU A 429 -34.52 5.57 -17.10
C GLU A 429 -36.04 5.56 -17.40
N ASN A 430 -36.68 6.73 -17.22
CA ASN A 430 -38.06 6.95 -17.69
C ASN A 430 -38.11 7.03 -19.21
#